data_e3c8567bc6d0253377318aba0761cef9
#
_entry.id   e3c8567bc6d0253377318aba0761cef9
#
_cell.length_a   1.000
_cell.length_b   1.000
_cell.length_c   1.000
_cell.angle_alpha   90.00
_cell.angle_beta   90.00
_cell.angle_gamma   90.00
#
_symmetry.space_group_name_H-M   'P 1'
#
loop_
_entity.id
_entity.type
_entity.pdbx_description
1 polymer ?
#
loop_
_entity_poly.entity_id
_entity_poly.type
_entity_poly.pdbx_seq_one_letter_code
_entity_poly.pdbx_strand_id
1 'polypeptide(L)'
;MTRINAGVEPRELHRRHLIAEYREIPMVPAALRRSLRTRLPEGVLRSVPPVFTLNKGHVTFFYDKLGYLQSRYDALVSEMLLRGYVPDPSRVLDLSGIPPTFYGNWQETPAARTLILERIAQRQAEKPHLYLTLSASAACLSRQST
;
A
#
# COMPACT_ATOMS: atom_id res chain seq x y z
N MET A 1 -0.87 3.97 10.90
CA MET A 1 -1.94 4.31 9.93
C MET A 1 -1.67 3.62 8.63
N THR A 2 -2.64 2.89 8.11
CA THR A 2 -2.54 2.15 6.84
C THR A 2 -2.36 3.13 5.68
N ARG A 3 -1.39 2.85 4.80
CA ARG A 3 -1.17 3.65 3.61
C ARG A 3 -0.83 2.78 2.42
N ILE A 4 -1.57 3.00 1.35
CA ILE A 4 -1.29 2.41 0.05
C ILE A 4 -0.62 3.50 -0.79
N ASN A 5 0.62 3.27 -1.21
CA ASN A 5 1.41 4.27 -1.96
C ASN A 5 1.06 4.18 -3.45
N ALA A 6 -0.21 4.41 -3.75
CA ALA A 6 -0.74 4.32 -5.10
C ALA A 6 -0.03 5.29 -6.05
N GLY A 7 0.25 4.84 -7.26
CA GLY A 7 0.93 5.66 -8.26
C GLY A 7 2.44 5.66 -8.16
N VAL A 8 3.01 5.11 -7.10
CA VAL A 8 4.46 4.98 -6.94
C VAL A 8 4.83 3.51 -7.12
N GLU A 9 5.66 3.21 -8.12
CA GLU A 9 6.05 1.82 -8.35
C GLU A 9 6.85 1.27 -7.17
N PRO A 10 6.66 -0.02 -6.82
CA PRO A 10 7.39 -0.60 -5.68
C PRO A 10 8.91 -0.42 -5.75
N ARG A 11 9.50 -0.47 -6.95
CA ARG A 11 10.95 -0.28 -7.13
C ARG A 11 11.42 1.12 -6.72
N GLU A 12 10.52 2.11 -6.74
CA GLU A 12 10.82 3.49 -6.37
C GLU A 12 10.72 3.72 -4.86
N LEU A 13 10.11 2.78 -4.12
CA LEU A 13 9.88 2.95 -2.70
C LEU A 13 11.13 2.67 -1.88
N HIS A 14 11.39 3.54 -0.90
CA HIS A 14 12.37 3.26 0.13
C HIS A 14 11.94 2.02 0.90
N ARG A 15 12.92 1.25 1.40
CA ARG A 15 12.68 0.00 2.15
C ARG A 15 11.59 0.16 3.21
N ARG A 16 11.62 1.26 3.96
CA ARG A 16 10.67 1.47 5.06
C ARG A 16 9.24 1.56 4.55
N HIS A 17 9.03 2.23 3.42
CA HIS A 17 7.70 2.36 2.82
C HIS A 17 7.25 1.07 2.15
N LEU A 18 8.16 0.38 1.50
CA LEU A 18 7.88 -0.90 0.85
C LEU A 18 7.39 -1.93 1.87
N ILE A 19 8.14 -2.12 2.94
CA ILE A 19 7.80 -3.11 3.97
C ILE A 19 6.54 -2.70 4.74
N ALA A 20 6.38 -1.40 5.04
CA ALA A 20 5.21 -0.91 5.73
C ALA A 20 3.94 -1.15 4.91
N GLU A 21 3.97 -0.84 3.62
CA GLU A 21 2.82 -1.07 2.75
C GLU A 21 2.49 -2.57 2.65
N TYR A 22 3.50 -3.39 2.48
CA TYR A 22 3.34 -4.85 2.46
C TYR A 22 2.62 -5.36 3.71
N ARG A 23 2.96 -4.83 4.88
CA ARG A 23 2.32 -5.21 6.14
C ARG A 23 0.91 -4.64 6.30
N GLU A 24 0.64 -3.50 5.72
CA GLU A 24 -0.60 -2.75 5.94
C GLU A 24 -1.70 -3.07 4.94
N ILE A 25 -1.37 -3.48 3.72
CA ILE A 25 -2.39 -3.82 2.71
C ILE A 25 -3.43 -4.82 3.24
N PRO A 26 -3.05 -5.91 3.93
CA PRO A 26 -4.04 -6.86 4.44
C PRO A 26 -5.01 -6.27 5.46
N MET A 27 -4.72 -5.11 6.01
CA MET A 27 -5.64 -4.43 6.93
C MET A 27 -6.89 -3.92 6.23
N VAL A 28 -6.83 -3.66 4.92
CA VAL A 28 -7.98 -3.15 4.15
C VAL A 28 -9.10 -4.19 4.09
N PRO A 29 -8.89 -5.41 3.59
CA PRO A 29 -9.96 -6.41 3.60
C PRO A 29 -10.41 -6.78 5.02
N ALA A 30 -9.53 -6.75 6.02
CA ALA A 30 -9.91 -6.98 7.41
C ALA A 30 -10.87 -5.90 7.90
N ALA A 31 -10.61 -4.63 7.61
CA ALA A 31 -11.49 -3.52 7.96
C ALA A 31 -12.83 -3.64 7.22
N LEU A 32 -12.80 -4.01 5.95
CA LEU A 32 -14.01 -4.23 5.16
C LEU A 32 -14.89 -5.34 5.77
N ARG A 33 -14.29 -6.46 6.16
CA ARG A 33 -15.04 -7.54 6.82
C ARG A 33 -15.71 -7.06 8.09
N ARG A 34 -15.04 -6.25 8.89
CA ARG A 34 -15.64 -5.67 10.10
C ARG A 34 -16.86 -4.80 9.75
N SER A 35 -16.74 -3.98 8.73
CA SER A 35 -17.86 -3.15 8.28
C SER A 35 -19.04 -3.98 7.80
N LEU A 36 -18.78 -5.08 7.09
CA LEU A 36 -19.82 -5.94 6.55
C LEU A 36 -20.56 -6.76 7.62
N ARG A 37 -20.03 -6.83 8.83
CA ARG A 37 -20.73 -7.47 9.96
C ARG A 37 -21.95 -6.68 10.43
N THR A 38 -21.91 -5.35 10.28
CA THR A 38 -22.93 -4.45 10.82
C THR A 38 -23.64 -3.64 9.74
N ARG A 39 -23.19 -3.69 8.49
CA ARG A 39 -23.73 -2.90 7.39
C ARG A 39 -23.98 -3.79 6.16
N LEU A 40 -25.00 -3.43 5.40
CA LEU A 40 -25.28 -4.10 4.12
C LEU A 40 -24.20 -3.72 3.09
N PRO A 41 -23.86 -4.64 2.14
CA PRO A 41 -22.86 -4.35 1.12
C PRO A 41 -23.12 -3.04 0.36
N GLU A 42 -24.37 -2.75 -0.01
CA GLU A 42 -24.72 -1.54 -0.74
C GLU A 42 -24.41 -0.28 0.08
N GLY A 43 -24.63 -0.33 1.39
CA GLY A 43 -24.32 0.78 2.27
C GLY A 43 -22.82 1.04 2.37
N VAL A 44 -22.04 -0.02 2.43
CA VAL A 44 -20.57 0.09 2.44
C VAL A 44 -20.06 0.65 1.11
N LEU A 45 -20.59 0.15 -0.01
CA LEU A 45 -20.19 0.64 -1.35
C LEU A 45 -20.50 2.14 -1.50
N ARG A 46 -21.63 2.60 -0.98
CA ARG A 46 -21.97 4.02 -1.03
C ARG A 46 -21.04 4.90 -0.19
N SER A 47 -20.39 4.33 0.81
CA SER A 47 -19.46 5.08 1.67
C SER A 47 -18.06 5.23 1.06
N VAL A 48 -17.78 4.56 -0.07
CA VAL A 48 -16.47 4.64 -0.73
C VAL A 48 -16.30 6.04 -1.31
N PRO A 49 -15.22 6.76 -0.94
CA PRO A 49 -14.96 8.08 -1.53
C PRO A 49 -14.77 7.99 -3.05
N PRO A 50 -15.31 8.95 -3.82
CA PRO A 50 -15.15 8.92 -5.28
C PRO A 50 -13.74 9.26 -5.73
N VAL A 51 -12.95 9.92 -4.88
CA VAL A 51 -11.61 10.39 -5.23
C VAL A 51 -10.62 9.89 -4.19
N PHE A 52 -9.42 9.52 -4.66
CA PHE A 52 -8.33 9.08 -3.79
C PHE A 52 -8.00 10.15 -2.75
N THR A 53 -7.82 9.73 -1.51
CA THR A 53 -7.47 10.60 -0.38
C THR A 53 -6.47 9.90 0.53
N LEU A 54 -5.64 10.67 1.23
CA LEU A 54 -4.64 10.13 2.17
C LEU A 54 -5.07 10.19 3.62
N ASN A 55 -6.11 10.96 3.92
CA ASN A 55 -6.55 11.16 5.29
C ASN A 55 -7.74 10.23 5.60
N LYS A 56 -8.74 10.76 6.29
CA LYS A 56 -9.97 10.02 6.54
C LYS A 56 -10.55 9.52 5.22
N GLY A 57 -10.83 8.24 5.14
CA GLY A 57 -11.36 7.63 3.94
C GLY A 57 -10.31 6.94 3.05
N HIS A 58 -9.03 7.02 3.37
CA HIS A 58 -8.00 6.37 2.57
C HIS A 58 -8.22 4.85 2.48
N VAL A 59 -8.44 4.19 3.61
CA VAL A 59 -8.71 2.75 3.64
C VAL A 59 -10.04 2.43 2.95
N THR A 60 -11.08 3.21 3.25
CA THR A 60 -12.41 3.01 2.68
C THR A 60 -12.42 3.16 1.17
N PHE A 61 -11.57 4.03 0.62
CA PHE A 61 -11.45 4.23 -0.82
C PHE A 61 -11.14 2.91 -1.54
N PHE A 62 -10.39 2.01 -0.92
CA PHE A 62 -9.98 0.75 -1.54
C PHE A 62 -10.95 -0.40 -1.29
N TYR A 63 -12.05 -0.19 -0.58
CA TYR A 63 -12.99 -1.27 -0.26
C TYR A 63 -13.57 -1.93 -1.51
N ASP A 64 -13.80 -1.18 -2.58
CA ASP A 64 -14.32 -1.72 -3.84
C ASP A 64 -13.23 -1.95 -4.89
N LYS A 65 -11.96 -1.95 -4.47
CA LYS A 65 -10.80 -2.08 -5.35
C LYS A 65 -9.86 -3.21 -4.91
N LEU A 66 -10.43 -4.32 -4.42
CA LEU A 66 -9.61 -5.41 -3.90
C LEU A 66 -8.81 -6.12 -4.98
N GLY A 67 -9.29 -6.11 -6.23
CA GLY A 67 -8.52 -6.61 -7.36
C GLY A 67 -7.25 -5.79 -7.58
N TYR A 68 -7.37 -4.48 -7.48
CA TYR A 68 -6.20 -3.59 -7.52
C TYR A 68 -5.24 -3.89 -6.36
N LEU A 69 -5.75 -4.06 -5.16
CA LEU A 69 -4.91 -4.35 -3.98
C LEU A 69 -4.18 -5.68 -4.11
N GLN A 70 -4.81 -6.69 -4.71
CA GLN A 70 -4.16 -7.98 -4.94
C GLN A 70 -2.97 -7.81 -5.89
N SER A 71 -3.17 -7.11 -7.00
CA SER A 71 -2.09 -6.82 -7.95
C SER A 71 -0.98 -6.01 -7.30
N ARG A 72 -1.35 -5.01 -6.51
CA ARG A 72 -0.38 -4.18 -5.78
C ARG A 72 0.41 -4.99 -4.77
N TYR A 73 -0.27 -5.85 -4.02
CA TYR A 73 0.38 -6.74 -3.04
C TYR A 73 1.39 -7.65 -3.73
N ASP A 74 1.00 -8.27 -4.84
CA ASP A 74 1.89 -9.15 -5.60
C ASP A 74 3.13 -8.39 -6.10
N ALA A 75 2.95 -7.15 -6.54
CA ALA A 75 4.05 -6.31 -7.00
C ALA A 75 5.00 -5.96 -5.86
N LEU A 76 4.48 -5.68 -4.67
CA LEU A 76 5.30 -5.42 -3.48
C LEU A 76 6.11 -6.65 -3.09
N VAL A 77 5.50 -7.82 -3.10
CA VAL A 77 6.20 -9.08 -2.79
C VAL A 77 7.30 -9.35 -3.81
N SER A 78 7.03 -9.14 -5.10
CA SER A 78 8.03 -9.32 -6.15
C SER A 78 9.23 -8.41 -5.93
N GLU A 79 9.00 -7.14 -5.59
CA GLU A 79 10.08 -6.20 -5.32
C GLU A 79 10.87 -6.58 -4.07
N MET A 80 10.20 -7.06 -3.02
CA MET A 80 10.87 -7.55 -1.82
C MET A 80 11.82 -8.70 -2.15
N LEU A 81 11.35 -9.65 -2.96
CA LEU A 81 12.18 -10.79 -3.38
C LEU A 81 13.39 -10.33 -4.21
N LEU A 82 13.19 -9.36 -5.12
CA LEU A 82 14.28 -8.80 -5.91
C LEU A 82 15.34 -8.14 -5.03
N ARG A 83 14.95 -7.56 -3.92
CA ARG A 83 15.89 -6.93 -2.97
C ARG A 83 16.50 -7.93 -1.99
N GLY A 84 16.11 -9.21 -2.06
CA GLY A 84 16.64 -10.24 -1.16
C GLY A 84 15.91 -10.33 0.18
N TYR A 85 14.76 -9.70 0.31
CA TYR A 85 13.94 -9.81 1.53
C TYR A 85 13.10 -11.09 1.45
N VAL A 86 12.75 -11.63 2.62
CA VAL A 86 11.93 -12.84 2.72
C VAL A 86 10.54 -12.45 3.22
N PRO A 87 9.52 -12.49 2.34
CA PRO A 87 8.14 -12.25 2.79
C PRO A 87 7.69 -13.32 3.79
N ASP A 88 6.86 -12.92 4.75
CA ASP A 88 6.28 -13.83 5.72
C ASP A 88 5.22 -14.71 5.06
N PRO A 89 5.40 -16.04 5.00
CA PRO A 89 4.42 -16.91 4.32
C PRO A 89 3.05 -16.93 5.01
N SER A 90 2.98 -16.57 6.30
CA SER A 90 1.69 -16.49 7.01
C SER A 90 0.93 -15.19 6.71
N ARG A 91 1.59 -14.21 6.10
CA ARG A 91 0.99 -12.91 5.79
C ARG A 91 0.53 -12.92 4.33
N VAL A 92 -0.72 -13.27 4.12
CA VAL A 92 -1.32 -13.31 2.79
C VAL A 92 -2.46 -12.30 2.70
N LEU A 93 -2.75 -11.86 1.49
CA LEU A 93 -3.92 -11.02 1.24
C LEU A 93 -5.14 -11.93 1.08
N ASP A 94 -5.88 -12.11 2.17
CA ASP A 94 -7.03 -13.00 2.20
C ASP A 94 -8.31 -12.23 1.86
N LEU A 95 -8.89 -12.52 0.69
CA LEU A 95 -10.13 -11.91 0.22
C LEU A 95 -11.34 -12.83 0.38
N SER A 96 -11.18 -13.98 1.02
CA SER A 96 -12.27 -14.95 1.19
C SER A 96 -13.43 -14.37 1.99
N GLY A 97 -14.65 -14.76 1.61
CA GLY A 97 -15.87 -14.31 2.29
C GLY A 97 -16.32 -12.90 1.95
N ILE A 98 -15.61 -12.18 1.10
CA ILE A 98 -15.99 -10.84 0.67
C ILE A 98 -16.72 -10.95 -0.67
N PRO A 99 -17.90 -10.29 -0.83
CA PRO A 99 -18.65 -10.38 -2.09
C PRO A 99 -17.83 -9.86 -3.29
N PRO A 100 -18.00 -10.47 -4.49
CA PRO A 100 -17.26 -10.06 -5.68
C PRO A 100 -17.44 -8.61 -6.11
N THR A 101 -18.50 -7.94 -5.68
CA THR A 101 -18.74 -6.51 -5.97
C THR A 101 -17.63 -5.62 -5.44
N PHE A 102 -16.83 -6.10 -4.48
CA PHE A 102 -15.70 -5.36 -3.93
C PHE A 102 -14.38 -5.67 -4.64
N TYR A 103 -14.36 -6.58 -5.61
CA TYR A 103 -13.14 -7.04 -6.30
C TYR A 103 -12.84 -6.19 -7.53
N GLY A 104 -13.11 -4.89 -7.47
CA GLY A 104 -12.84 -4.00 -8.58
C GLY A 104 -11.37 -3.72 -8.79
N ASN A 105 -11.06 -3.22 -9.98
CA ASN A 105 -9.76 -2.67 -10.30
C ASN A 105 -9.82 -1.14 -10.24
N TRP A 106 -8.65 -0.54 -10.21
CA TRP A 106 -8.53 0.91 -10.22
C TRP A 106 -7.26 1.28 -10.97
N GLN A 107 -7.38 2.28 -11.83
CA GLN A 107 -6.22 2.82 -12.52
C GLN A 107 -5.68 4.00 -11.72
N GLU A 108 -4.42 3.88 -11.30
CA GLU A 108 -3.74 4.93 -10.55
C GLU A 108 -3.71 6.23 -11.36
N THR A 109 -3.90 7.35 -10.67
CA THR A 109 -3.96 8.65 -11.30
C THR A 109 -2.70 9.47 -11.00
N PRO A 110 -2.32 10.43 -11.88
CA PRO A 110 -1.23 11.34 -11.57
C PRO A 110 -1.46 12.13 -10.28
N ALA A 111 -2.72 12.50 -9.99
CA ALA A 111 -3.07 13.20 -8.76
C ALA A 111 -2.78 12.34 -7.52
N ALA A 112 -3.12 11.06 -7.55
CA ALA A 112 -2.80 10.14 -6.45
C ALA A 112 -1.29 10.03 -6.24
N ARG A 113 -0.53 9.86 -7.32
CA ARG A 113 0.93 9.81 -7.25
C ARG A 113 1.50 11.07 -6.62
N THR A 114 1.03 12.24 -7.02
CA THR A 114 1.49 13.52 -6.46
C THR A 114 1.26 13.58 -4.95
N LEU A 115 0.06 13.21 -4.49
CA LEU A 115 -0.26 13.19 -3.07
C LEU A 115 0.66 12.25 -2.29
N ILE A 116 0.92 11.07 -2.83
CA ILE A 116 1.80 10.08 -2.19
C ILE A 116 3.23 10.60 -2.12
N LEU A 117 3.75 11.14 -3.21
CA LEU A 117 5.13 11.64 -3.23
C LEU A 117 5.32 12.81 -2.25
N GLU A 118 4.34 13.70 -2.16
CA GLU A 118 4.37 14.79 -1.19
C GLU A 118 4.39 14.24 0.25
N ARG A 119 3.57 13.23 0.55
CA ARG A 119 3.53 12.65 1.87
C ARG A 119 4.82 11.90 2.21
N ILE A 120 5.42 11.22 1.24
CA ILE A 120 6.71 10.55 1.43
C ILE A 120 7.79 11.58 1.75
N ALA A 121 7.85 12.67 0.96
CA ALA A 121 8.81 13.75 1.19
C ALA A 121 8.65 14.37 2.58
N GLN A 122 7.40 14.60 3.00
CA GLN A 122 7.10 15.12 4.33
C GLN A 122 7.61 14.19 5.43
N ARG A 123 7.38 12.89 5.28
CA ARG A 123 7.86 11.91 6.25
C ARG A 123 9.37 11.84 6.34
N GLN A 124 10.04 11.90 5.19
CA GLN A 124 11.51 11.92 5.15
C GLN A 124 12.07 13.18 5.82
N ALA A 125 11.41 14.32 5.63
CA ALA A 125 11.80 15.57 6.28
C ALA A 125 11.60 15.54 7.79
N GLU A 126 10.54 14.89 8.26
CA GLU A 126 10.25 14.77 9.70
C GLU A 126 11.25 13.86 10.42
N LYS A 127 11.74 12.81 9.75
CA LYS A 127 12.64 11.82 10.35
C LYS A 127 13.80 11.49 9.41
N PRO A 128 14.62 12.46 9.06
CA PRO A 128 15.67 12.26 8.06
C PRO A 128 16.71 11.21 8.46
N HIS A 129 16.98 11.04 9.74
CA HIS A 129 17.94 10.06 10.21
C HIS A 129 17.60 8.62 9.85
N LEU A 130 16.29 8.30 9.73
CA LEU A 130 15.85 6.95 9.36
C LEU A 130 16.12 6.61 7.90
N TYR A 131 16.16 7.64 7.03
CA TYR A 131 16.34 7.46 5.59
C TYR A 131 17.80 7.65 5.17
N LEU A 132 18.49 8.57 5.78
CA LEU A 132 19.91 8.84 5.49
C LEU A 132 20.79 7.62 5.79
N THR A 133 20.55 6.94 6.92
CA THR A 133 21.32 5.75 7.30
C THR A 133 21.21 4.67 6.23
N LEU A 134 20.00 4.43 5.72
CA LEU A 134 19.77 3.43 4.68
C LEU A 134 20.33 3.86 3.33
N SER A 135 20.25 5.15 3.01
CA SER A 135 20.84 5.69 1.79
C SER A 135 22.36 5.54 1.80
N ALA A 136 23.00 5.81 2.93
CA ALA A 136 24.44 5.63 3.09
C ALA A 136 24.83 4.16 2.89
N SER A 137 24.06 3.24 3.45
CA SER A 137 24.30 1.80 3.25
C SER A 137 24.16 1.39 1.79
N ALA A 138 23.13 1.87 1.13
CA ALA A 138 22.91 1.58 -0.29
C ALA A 138 24.02 2.17 -1.16
N ALA A 139 24.47 3.38 -0.86
CA ALA A 139 25.59 4.00 -1.58
C ALA A 139 26.89 3.20 -1.38
N CYS A 140 27.11 2.69 -0.18
CA CYS A 140 28.28 1.86 0.12
C CYS A 140 28.26 0.57 -0.68
N LEU A 141 27.10 -0.07 -0.76
CA LEU A 141 26.93 -1.31 -1.54
C LEU A 141 27.13 -1.07 -3.03
N SER A 142 26.64 0.04 -3.57
CA SER A 142 26.82 0.35 -4.99
C SER A 142 28.29 0.62 -5.35
N ARG A 143 29.06 1.18 -4.44
CA ARG A 143 30.51 1.38 -4.65
C ARG A 143 31.30 0.06 -4.63
N GLN A 144 30.82 -0.92 -3.86
CA GLN A 144 31.47 -2.22 -3.80
C GLN A 144 31.18 -3.09 -5.02
N SER A 145 30.10 -2.81 -5.74
CA SER A 145 29.72 -3.56 -6.93
C SER A 145 30.36 -3.03 -8.22
N THR A 146 31.11 -1.96 -8.15
CA THR A 146 31.88 -1.41 -9.26
C THR A 146 33.38 -1.73 -9.10
#